data_b73684379285413b2dbf3d049608582f
#
_entry.id   b73684379285413b2dbf3d049608582f
#
_cell.length_a   1.000
_cell.length_b   1.000
_cell.length_c   1.000
_cell.angle_alpha   90.00
_cell.angle_beta   90.00
_cell.angle_gamma   90.00
#
_symmetry.space_group_name_H-M   'P 1'
#
loop_
_entity.id
_entity.type
_entity.pdbx_description
1 polymer ?
#
loop_
_entity_poly.entity_id
_entity_poly.type
_entity_poly.pdbx_seq_one_letter_code
_entity_poly.pdbx_strand_id
1 'polypeptide(L)'
;VLPLPQIIAALKIGAAIPQRALALTFDGGHISVYHEAWPRLKALGFAFTVFIATDFIDAGSQNYMSWDQLRELASSGVTIGTLGATYGHLVSLKEAKAAADIARANHRFMDEIGSIPELFAYPFGEYSANLQAIVARHGHSAAFGHHSGVIYRGADYLALPRFPLVGGYSNLARFRTVVDTLPLPVADLVPADPFLSNNPPALGFSIVGEMGPLDNLACYLARFGKLNLEQLGPSRIEVRFPEALPIGRNRVNCTLPGPGGRWRWFGLQLLVH
;
A
#
# COMPACT_ATOMS: atom_id res chain seq x y z
N VAL A 1 -7.04 7.77 -14.97
CA VAL A 1 -7.25 6.70 -14.00
C VAL A 1 -7.31 5.37 -14.73
N LEU A 2 -6.59 4.36 -14.25
CA LEU A 2 -6.51 3.02 -14.86
C LEU A 2 -6.90 1.94 -13.85
N PRO A 3 -7.39 0.79 -14.32
CA PRO A 3 -7.56 -0.39 -13.47
C PRO A 3 -6.24 -0.79 -12.82
N LEU A 4 -6.24 -1.03 -11.50
CA LEU A 4 -5.03 -1.42 -10.76
C LEU A 4 -4.36 -2.69 -11.31
N PRO A 5 -5.10 -3.76 -11.67
CA PRO A 5 -4.49 -4.94 -12.29
C PRO A 5 -3.74 -4.64 -13.59
N GLN A 6 -4.26 -3.71 -14.40
CA GLN A 6 -3.61 -3.29 -15.65
C GLN A 6 -2.26 -2.60 -15.38
N ILE A 7 -2.22 -1.71 -14.36
CA ILE A 7 -0.96 -1.05 -13.95
C ILE A 7 0.05 -2.10 -13.48
N ILE A 8 -0.36 -3.01 -12.60
CA ILE A 8 0.50 -4.07 -12.06
C ILE A 8 1.04 -4.97 -13.18
N ALA A 9 0.17 -5.42 -14.08
CA ALA A 9 0.57 -6.26 -15.20
C ALA A 9 1.59 -5.55 -16.11
N ALA A 10 1.32 -4.29 -16.48
CA ALA A 10 2.21 -3.49 -17.32
C ALA A 10 3.59 -3.31 -16.67
N LEU A 11 3.65 -2.98 -15.37
CA LEU A 11 4.91 -2.81 -14.65
C LEU A 11 5.70 -4.12 -14.55
N LYS A 12 5.04 -5.27 -14.34
CA LYS A 12 5.69 -6.59 -14.28
C LYS A 12 6.41 -6.94 -15.57
N ILE A 13 5.80 -6.68 -16.72
CA ILE A 13 6.39 -6.99 -18.03
C ILE A 13 7.20 -5.81 -18.62
N GLY A 14 7.25 -4.68 -17.94
CA GLY A 14 7.96 -3.48 -18.41
C GLY A 14 7.28 -2.77 -19.59
N ALA A 15 5.97 -2.97 -19.74
CA ALA A 15 5.20 -2.22 -20.73
C ALA A 15 5.03 -0.74 -20.33
N ALA A 16 4.89 0.12 -21.34
CA ALA A 16 4.66 1.54 -21.10
C ALA A 16 3.26 1.78 -20.48
N ILE A 17 3.22 2.63 -19.48
CA ILE A 17 1.99 3.18 -18.93
C ILE A 17 1.97 4.70 -19.14
N PRO A 18 0.79 5.32 -19.29
CA PRO A 18 0.70 6.78 -19.43
C PRO A 18 1.36 7.49 -18.25
N GLN A 19 1.95 8.66 -18.54
CA GLN A 19 2.46 9.52 -17.47
C GLN A 19 1.32 9.92 -16.51
N ARG A 20 1.62 9.99 -15.21
CA ARG A 20 0.63 10.28 -14.17
C ARG A 20 -0.53 9.27 -14.12
N ALA A 21 -0.30 8.04 -14.58
CA ALA A 21 -1.27 6.97 -14.36
C ALA A 21 -1.49 6.77 -12.85
N LEU A 22 -2.74 6.66 -12.46
CA LEU A 22 -3.10 6.37 -11.07
C LEU A 22 -4.23 5.34 -11.01
N ALA A 23 -4.27 4.58 -9.93
CA ALA A 23 -5.38 3.72 -9.56
C ALA A 23 -6.04 4.24 -8.27
N LEU A 24 -7.34 4.11 -8.19
CA LEU A 24 -8.12 4.45 -7.00
C LEU A 24 -8.43 3.16 -6.24
N THR A 25 -8.27 3.19 -4.92
CA THR A 25 -8.57 2.03 -4.08
C THR A 25 -9.38 2.45 -2.84
N PHE A 26 -10.27 1.58 -2.39
CA PHE A 26 -11.05 1.73 -1.17
C PHE A 26 -10.88 0.48 -0.32
N ASP A 27 -10.65 0.64 0.98
CA ASP A 27 -10.48 -0.46 1.91
C ASP A 27 -11.73 -0.65 2.79
N GLY A 28 -12.08 -1.91 3.07
CA GLY A 28 -13.07 -2.30 4.07
C GLY A 28 -14.47 -2.62 3.54
N GLY A 29 -14.81 -2.24 2.32
CA GLY A 29 -16.13 -2.56 1.76
C GLY A 29 -17.31 -1.77 2.35
N HIS A 30 -17.07 -0.56 2.86
CA HIS A 30 -18.11 0.28 3.44
C HIS A 30 -19.19 0.64 2.40
N ILE A 31 -20.46 0.67 2.84
CA ILE A 31 -21.64 0.88 1.97
C ILE A 31 -21.58 2.21 1.18
N SER A 32 -20.91 3.23 1.71
CA SER A 32 -20.73 4.51 1.01
C SER A 32 -19.91 4.39 -0.28
N VAL A 33 -19.08 3.35 -0.42
CA VAL A 33 -18.36 3.10 -1.68
C VAL A 33 -19.37 2.76 -2.78
N TYR A 34 -20.40 1.98 -2.47
CA TYR A 34 -21.45 1.60 -3.40
C TYR A 34 -22.39 2.77 -3.71
N HIS A 35 -22.89 3.47 -2.68
CA HIS A 35 -23.93 4.51 -2.86
C HIS A 35 -23.35 5.87 -3.31
N GLU A 36 -22.12 6.21 -2.90
CA GLU A 36 -21.56 7.54 -3.10
C GLU A 36 -20.39 7.57 -4.09
N ALA A 37 -19.40 6.68 -3.91
CA ALA A 37 -18.20 6.71 -4.73
C ALA A 37 -18.46 6.11 -6.12
N TRP A 38 -19.06 4.93 -6.20
CA TRP A 38 -19.26 4.23 -7.46
C TRP A 38 -20.07 5.01 -8.49
N PRO A 39 -21.25 5.59 -8.21
CA PRO A 39 -22.01 6.34 -9.20
C PRO A 39 -21.21 7.51 -9.79
N ARG A 40 -20.44 8.20 -8.96
CA ARG A 40 -19.60 9.34 -9.38
C ARG A 40 -18.43 8.89 -10.24
N LEU A 41 -17.73 7.83 -9.84
CA LEU A 41 -16.60 7.29 -10.59
C LEU A 41 -17.06 6.67 -11.91
N LYS A 42 -18.20 5.98 -11.92
CA LYS A 42 -18.83 5.42 -13.12
C LYS A 42 -19.19 6.51 -14.14
N ALA A 43 -19.77 7.62 -13.68
CA ALA A 43 -20.09 8.76 -14.53
C ALA A 43 -18.85 9.42 -15.17
N LEU A 44 -17.69 9.32 -14.52
CA LEU A 44 -16.41 9.81 -15.01
C LEU A 44 -15.63 8.76 -15.83
N GLY A 45 -16.13 7.54 -15.95
CA GLY A 45 -15.41 6.42 -16.57
C GLY A 45 -14.14 6.01 -15.80
N PHE A 46 -14.08 6.24 -14.49
CA PHE A 46 -12.91 5.95 -13.67
C PHE A 46 -13.01 4.56 -13.05
N ALA A 47 -12.00 3.74 -13.34
CA ALA A 47 -11.84 2.45 -12.69
C ALA A 47 -11.39 2.61 -11.23
N PHE A 48 -11.79 1.66 -10.39
CA PHE A 48 -11.29 1.57 -9.01
C PHE A 48 -11.25 0.12 -8.53
N THR A 49 -10.56 -0.08 -7.40
CA THR A 49 -10.48 -1.36 -6.70
C THR A 49 -11.08 -1.20 -5.31
N VAL A 50 -11.87 -2.16 -4.87
CA VAL A 50 -12.31 -2.24 -3.48
C VAL A 50 -11.71 -3.47 -2.81
N PHE A 51 -11.02 -3.28 -1.70
CA PHE A 51 -10.47 -4.35 -0.88
C PHE A 51 -11.44 -4.70 0.25
N ILE A 52 -11.79 -5.97 0.37
CA ILE A 52 -12.87 -6.48 1.22
C ILE A 52 -12.31 -7.32 2.35
N ALA A 53 -12.81 -7.09 3.57
CA ALA A 53 -12.71 -8.03 4.68
C ALA A 53 -14.02 -8.82 4.74
N THR A 54 -13.95 -10.13 4.54
CA THR A 54 -15.18 -10.93 4.31
C THR A 54 -16.10 -11.01 5.51
N ASP A 55 -15.56 -10.97 6.73
CA ASP A 55 -16.39 -11.01 7.96
C ASP A 55 -17.31 -9.80 8.08
N PHE A 56 -16.92 -8.63 7.56
CA PHE A 56 -17.79 -7.45 7.56
C PHE A 56 -18.97 -7.60 6.61
N ILE A 57 -18.79 -8.31 5.51
CA ILE A 57 -19.84 -8.57 4.53
C ILE A 57 -20.78 -9.66 5.08
N ASP A 58 -20.18 -10.74 5.62
CA ASP A 58 -20.94 -11.87 6.20
C ASP A 58 -21.75 -11.45 7.44
N ALA A 59 -21.32 -10.44 8.17
CA ALA A 59 -22.05 -9.90 9.31
C ALA A 59 -23.39 -9.23 8.91
N GLY A 60 -23.62 -8.91 7.64
CA GLY A 60 -24.85 -8.30 7.14
C GLY A 60 -25.16 -6.92 7.72
N SER A 61 -24.15 -6.20 8.20
CA SER A 61 -24.35 -4.86 8.76
C SER A 61 -24.68 -3.85 7.66
N GLN A 62 -25.63 -2.95 7.94
CA GLN A 62 -26.00 -1.86 7.02
C GLN A 62 -24.86 -0.88 6.69
N ASN A 63 -23.77 -0.92 7.44
CA ASN A 63 -22.58 -0.08 7.21
C ASN A 63 -21.68 -0.63 6.10
N TYR A 64 -21.86 -1.88 5.69
CA TYR A 64 -21.04 -2.55 4.69
C TYR A 64 -21.87 -3.02 3.51
N MET A 65 -21.24 -3.22 2.38
CA MET A 65 -21.87 -3.80 1.19
C MET A 65 -22.29 -5.25 1.46
N SER A 66 -23.31 -5.71 0.74
CA SER A 66 -23.64 -7.13 0.65
C SER A 66 -22.85 -7.84 -0.44
N TRP A 67 -22.86 -9.18 -0.45
CA TRP A 67 -22.27 -9.97 -1.55
C TRP A 67 -22.95 -9.69 -2.89
N ASP A 68 -24.28 -9.43 -2.91
CA ASP A 68 -25.00 -9.04 -4.13
C ASP A 68 -24.47 -7.73 -4.70
N GLN A 69 -24.23 -6.73 -3.86
CA GLN A 69 -23.66 -5.46 -4.28
C GLN A 69 -22.22 -5.61 -4.78
N LEU A 70 -21.43 -6.50 -4.16
CA LEU A 70 -20.07 -6.80 -4.63
C LEU A 70 -20.09 -7.51 -5.98
N ARG A 71 -21.05 -8.45 -6.22
CA ARG A 71 -21.26 -9.07 -7.54
C ARG A 71 -21.65 -8.04 -8.60
N GLU A 72 -22.49 -7.09 -8.27
CA GLU A 72 -22.87 -6.01 -9.18
C GLU A 72 -21.68 -5.10 -9.52
N LEU A 73 -20.87 -4.72 -8.53
CA LEU A 73 -19.64 -3.97 -8.77
C LEU A 73 -18.68 -4.74 -9.69
N ALA A 74 -18.44 -6.02 -9.40
CA ALA A 74 -17.55 -6.87 -10.20
C ALA A 74 -18.03 -7.00 -11.65
N SER A 75 -19.35 -7.25 -11.86
CA SER A 75 -19.95 -7.34 -13.20
C SER A 75 -19.89 -6.00 -13.95
N SER A 76 -19.80 -4.89 -13.25
CA SER A 76 -19.63 -3.54 -13.80
C SER A 76 -18.16 -3.15 -14.03
N GLY A 77 -17.21 -4.07 -13.86
CA GLY A 77 -15.78 -3.86 -14.13
C GLY A 77 -14.99 -3.26 -12.96
N VAL A 78 -15.57 -3.18 -11.75
CA VAL A 78 -14.83 -2.81 -10.55
C VAL A 78 -13.97 -3.99 -10.12
N THR A 79 -12.70 -3.75 -9.82
CA THR A 79 -11.81 -4.78 -9.30
C THR A 79 -12.10 -5.05 -7.83
N ILE A 80 -12.29 -6.32 -7.48
CA ILE A 80 -12.40 -6.76 -6.09
C ILE A 80 -11.05 -7.30 -5.62
N GLY A 81 -10.55 -6.81 -4.51
CA GLY A 81 -9.38 -7.30 -3.78
C GLY A 81 -9.77 -7.79 -2.39
N THR A 82 -8.82 -8.30 -1.63
CA THR A 82 -9.06 -8.80 -0.27
C THR A 82 -8.18 -8.13 0.78
N LEU A 83 -8.69 -8.04 2.01
CA LEU A 83 -7.99 -7.65 3.23
C LEU A 83 -7.84 -8.84 4.21
N GLY A 84 -8.09 -10.06 3.75
CA GLY A 84 -8.33 -11.23 4.61
C GLY A 84 -9.76 -11.28 5.11
N ALA A 85 -10.00 -12.06 6.15
CA ALA A 85 -11.35 -12.24 6.68
C ALA A 85 -11.70 -11.18 7.74
N THR A 86 -10.87 -11.03 8.76
CA THR A 86 -11.22 -10.29 9.98
C THR A 86 -10.95 -8.79 9.94
N TYR A 87 -10.13 -8.29 9.03
CA TYR A 87 -9.53 -6.94 9.10
C TYR A 87 -8.74 -6.72 10.40
N GLY A 88 -8.11 -7.79 10.89
CA GLY A 88 -7.34 -7.77 12.13
C GLY A 88 -5.85 -7.45 11.91
N HIS A 89 -5.08 -7.32 12.99
CA HIS A 89 -3.62 -7.14 12.94
C HIS A 89 -2.93 -8.47 12.61
N LEU A 90 -3.04 -8.92 11.35
CA LEU A 90 -2.54 -10.23 10.88
C LEU A 90 -1.03 -10.41 11.16
N VAL A 91 -0.27 -9.33 11.11
CA VAL A 91 1.17 -9.31 11.37
C VAL A 91 1.54 -9.75 12.79
N SER A 92 0.62 -9.55 13.75
CA SER A 92 0.81 -9.91 15.16
C SER A 92 0.34 -11.33 15.49
N LEU A 93 -0.27 -12.02 14.53
CA LEU A 93 -0.77 -13.38 14.71
C LEU A 93 0.34 -14.42 14.51
N LYS A 94 0.19 -15.58 15.17
CA LYS A 94 0.98 -16.76 14.80
C LYS A 94 0.71 -17.11 13.33
N GLU A 95 1.71 -17.60 12.62
CA GLU A 95 1.66 -17.93 11.19
C GLU A 95 0.40 -18.73 10.81
N ALA A 96 0.11 -19.81 11.53
CA ALA A 96 -1.06 -20.63 11.26
C ALA A 96 -2.39 -19.88 11.37
N LYS A 97 -2.50 -18.90 12.28
CA LYS A 97 -3.72 -18.10 12.43
C LYS A 97 -3.84 -17.06 11.31
N ALA A 98 -2.76 -16.41 10.92
CA ALA A 98 -2.74 -15.49 9.79
C ALA A 98 -3.07 -16.21 8.47
N ALA A 99 -2.49 -17.39 8.25
CA ALA A 99 -2.79 -18.23 7.09
C ALA A 99 -4.26 -18.69 7.07
N ALA A 100 -4.81 -19.09 8.23
CA ALA A 100 -6.21 -19.49 8.32
C ALA A 100 -7.18 -18.33 8.06
N ASP A 101 -6.86 -17.11 8.47
CA ASP A 101 -7.66 -15.91 8.16
C ASP A 101 -7.73 -15.67 6.65
N ILE A 102 -6.57 -15.67 5.98
CA ILE A 102 -6.49 -15.47 4.52
C ILE A 102 -7.18 -16.62 3.77
N ALA A 103 -6.96 -17.87 4.18
CA ALA A 103 -7.59 -19.04 3.57
C ALA A 103 -9.13 -18.96 3.68
N ARG A 104 -9.65 -18.55 4.82
CA ARG A 104 -11.08 -18.37 5.04
C ARG A 104 -11.67 -17.28 4.14
N ALA A 105 -10.98 -16.14 4.00
CA ALA A 105 -11.39 -15.11 3.06
C ALA A 105 -11.42 -15.64 1.62
N ASN A 106 -10.36 -16.34 1.19
CA ASN A 106 -10.30 -16.91 -0.15
C ASN A 106 -11.44 -17.91 -0.43
N HIS A 107 -11.81 -18.72 0.57
CA HIS A 107 -12.99 -19.61 0.49
C HIS A 107 -14.28 -18.82 0.27
N ARG A 108 -14.50 -17.78 1.06
CA ARG A 108 -15.69 -16.94 0.90
C ARG A 108 -15.77 -16.27 -0.46
N PHE A 109 -14.66 -15.78 -0.99
CA PHE A 109 -14.62 -15.23 -2.34
C PHE A 109 -14.91 -16.27 -3.42
N MET A 110 -14.39 -17.48 -3.26
CA MET A 110 -14.71 -18.57 -4.18
C MET A 110 -16.19 -18.92 -4.17
N ASP A 111 -16.80 -19.00 -2.98
CA ASP A 111 -18.22 -19.32 -2.81
C ASP A 111 -19.15 -18.22 -3.38
N GLU A 112 -18.80 -16.94 -3.16
CA GLU A 112 -19.69 -15.82 -3.44
C GLU A 112 -19.44 -15.13 -4.79
N ILE A 113 -18.17 -15.10 -5.22
CA ILE A 113 -17.73 -14.40 -6.45
C ILE A 113 -17.27 -15.40 -7.52
N GLY A 114 -16.94 -16.64 -7.15
CA GLY A 114 -16.44 -17.66 -8.05
C GLY A 114 -14.95 -17.59 -8.36
N SER A 115 -14.22 -16.68 -7.72
CA SER A 115 -12.77 -16.54 -7.93
C SER A 115 -12.08 -15.93 -6.71
N ILE A 116 -10.82 -16.29 -6.49
CA ILE A 116 -9.96 -15.69 -5.46
C ILE A 116 -9.38 -14.39 -6.01
N PRO A 117 -9.48 -13.25 -5.27
CA PRO A 117 -8.87 -12.00 -5.69
C PRO A 117 -7.34 -12.11 -5.81
N GLU A 118 -6.77 -11.61 -6.91
CA GLU A 118 -5.32 -11.58 -7.11
C GLU A 118 -4.60 -10.53 -6.25
N LEU A 119 -5.33 -9.50 -5.81
CA LEU A 119 -4.79 -8.36 -5.09
C LEU A 119 -5.14 -8.43 -3.61
N PHE A 120 -4.13 -8.26 -2.78
CA PHE A 120 -4.25 -8.22 -1.32
C PHE A 120 -3.94 -6.81 -0.81
N ALA A 121 -4.66 -6.31 0.20
CA ALA A 121 -4.23 -5.14 0.96
C ALA A 121 -4.03 -5.55 2.43
N TYR A 122 -2.89 -5.22 2.98
CA TYR A 122 -2.62 -5.52 4.38
C TYR A 122 -3.52 -4.68 5.29
N PRO A 123 -4.28 -5.29 6.21
CA PRO A 123 -5.02 -4.54 7.22
C PRO A 123 -4.12 -3.52 7.91
N PHE A 124 -4.58 -2.27 8.01
CA PHE A 124 -3.81 -1.14 8.57
C PHE A 124 -2.49 -0.84 7.83
N GLY A 125 -2.24 -1.50 6.69
CA GLY A 125 -0.97 -1.46 5.97
C GLY A 125 0.18 -2.18 6.67
N GLU A 126 -0.10 -3.03 7.63
CA GLU A 126 0.87 -3.73 8.47
C GLU A 126 1.31 -5.04 7.83
N TYR A 127 2.60 -5.17 7.54
CA TYR A 127 3.18 -6.40 6.99
C TYR A 127 4.54 -6.73 7.59
N SER A 128 4.94 -7.97 7.42
CA SER A 128 6.25 -8.52 7.75
C SER A 128 6.70 -9.44 6.63
N ALA A 129 7.96 -9.80 6.59
CA ALA A 129 8.47 -10.78 5.62
C ALA A 129 7.71 -12.12 5.71
N ASN A 130 7.36 -12.57 6.92
CA ASN A 130 6.57 -13.78 7.10
C ASN A 130 5.14 -13.63 6.54
N LEU A 131 4.47 -12.51 6.81
CA LEU A 131 3.10 -12.30 6.29
C LEU A 131 3.09 -12.15 4.76
N GLN A 132 4.11 -11.52 4.16
CA GLN A 132 4.29 -11.49 2.70
C GLN A 132 4.37 -12.90 2.12
N ALA A 133 5.17 -13.78 2.75
CA ALA A 133 5.30 -15.17 2.31
C ALA A 133 3.96 -15.94 2.42
N ILE A 134 3.17 -15.68 3.47
CA ILE A 134 1.83 -16.27 3.61
C ILE A 134 0.92 -15.79 2.48
N VAL A 135 0.85 -14.48 2.24
CA VAL A 135 0.03 -13.86 1.18
C VAL A 135 0.37 -14.43 -0.19
N ALA A 136 1.67 -14.57 -0.49
CA ALA A 136 2.13 -15.18 -1.75
C ALA A 136 1.69 -16.65 -1.88
N ARG A 137 1.83 -17.45 -0.81
CA ARG A 137 1.41 -18.87 -0.82
C ARG A 137 -0.09 -19.06 -1.01
N HIS A 138 -0.89 -18.07 -0.66
CA HIS A 138 -2.35 -18.07 -0.86
C HIS A 138 -2.80 -17.53 -2.23
N GLY A 139 -1.86 -17.30 -3.17
CA GLY A 139 -2.15 -17.02 -4.57
C GLY A 139 -2.29 -15.53 -4.91
N HIS A 140 -2.01 -14.62 -3.97
CA HIS A 140 -2.07 -13.19 -4.26
C HIS A 140 -0.81 -12.72 -4.99
N SER A 141 -0.99 -12.06 -6.12
CA SER A 141 0.10 -11.66 -7.02
C SER A 141 0.68 -10.28 -6.74
N ALA A 142 -0.04 -9.46 -5.97
CA ALA A 142 0.42 -8.16 -5.49
C ALA A 142 -0.28 -7.81 -4.16
N ALA A 143 0.47 -7.15 -3.26
CA ALA A 143 -0.03 -6.74 -1.95
C ALA A 143 0.38 -5.32 -1.59
N PHE A 144 -0.51 -4.61 -0.89
CA PHE A 144 -0.43 -3.16 -0.69
C PHE A 144 -0.39 -2.81 0.79
N GLY A 145 0.61 -2.01 1.17
CA GLY A 145 0.68 -1.34 2.48
C GLY A 145 -0.04 0.00 2.51
N HIS A 146 0.18 0.76 3.61
CA HIS A 146 -0.27 2.15 3.75
C HIS A 146 0.91 3.14 3.85
N HIS A 147 2.13 2.72 3.53
CA HIS A 147 3.27 3.63 3.37
C HIS A 147 3.14 4.40 2.06
N SER A 148 3.42 5.70 2.12
CA SER A 148 3.28 6.58 0.95
C SER A 148 4.40 6.36 -0.06
N GLY A 149 4.05 6.31 -1.34
CA GLY A 149 5.03 6.13 -2.42
C GLY A 149 4.37 5.87 -3.76
N VAL A 150 5.15 5.94 -4.81
CA VAL A 150 4.75 5.64 -6.18
C VAL A 150 5.25 4.25 -6.54
N ILE A 151 4.38 3.42 -7.10
CA ILE A 151 4.75 2.09 -7.61
C ILE A 151 5.64 2.25 -8.85
N TYR A 152 6.70 1.46 -8.94
CA TYR A 152 7.63 1.49 -10.06
C TYR A 152 8.06 0.06 -10.45
N ARG A 153 8.62 -0.07 -11.64
CA ARG A 153 9.18 -1.35 -12.11
C ARG A 153 10.35 -1.77 -11.21
N GLY A 154 10.32 -3.01 -10.72
CA GLY A 154 11.33 -3.56 -9.81
C GLY A 154 11.03 -3.31 -8.32
N ALA A 155 9.87 -2.70 -7.98
CA ALA A 155 9.40 -2.68 -6.60
C ALA A 155 9.05 -4.11 -6.12
N ASP A 156 9.03 -4.31 -4.82
CA ASP A 156 8.49 -5.54 -4.23
C ASP A 156 6.96 -5.55 -4.39
N TYR A 157 6.46 -6.44 -5.27
CA TYR A 157 5.02 -6.53 -5.55
C TYR A 157 4.20 -7.05 -4.36
N LEU A 158 4.83 -7.55 -3.32
CA LEU A 158 4.16 -7.94 -2.08
C LEU A 158 4.25 -6.85 -0.99
N ALA A 159 4.84 -5.69 -1.29
CA ALA A 159 4.95 -4.54 -0.38
C ALA A 159 4.75 -3.21 -1.11
N LEU A 160 3.74 -3.11 -1.97
CA LEU A 160 3.49 -1.92 -2.78
C LEU A 160 2.96 -0.75 -1.94
N PRO A 161 3.48 0.46 -2.16
CA PRO A 161 3.02 1.66 -1.46
C PRO A 161 1.66 2.14 -1.99
N ARG A 162 0.94 2.88 -1.12
CA ARG A 162 -0.25 3.66 -1.49
C ARG A 162 -0.26 4.98 -0.73
N PHE A 163 -0.73 6.03 -1.35
CA PHE A 163 -0.95 7.29 -0.65
C PHE A 163 -2.32 7.28 0.04
N PRO A 164 -2.40 7.22 1.37
CA PRO A 164 -3.69 7.31 2.06
C PRO A 164 -4.27 8.74 1.95
N LEU A 165 -5.54 8.81 1.56
CA LEU A 165 -6.34 10.03 1.50
C LEU A 165 -7.48 9.94 2.52
N VAL A 166 -7.15 10.05 3.80
CA VAL A 166 -8.08 9.89 4.92
C VAL A 166 -7.97 11.04 5.90
N GLY A 167 -9.07 11.39 6.56
CA GLY A 167 -9.10 12.46 7.57
C GLY A 167 -8.51 13.77 7.06
N GLY A 168 -7.58 14.37 7.79
CA GLY A 168 -6.91 15.63 7.40
C GLY A 168 -6.08 15.55 6.12
N TYR A 169 -5.80 14.37 5.61
CA TYR A 169 -5.07 14.14 4.35
C TYR A 169 -6.00 13.98 3.12
N SER A 170 -7.32 14.11 3.26
CA SER A 170 -8.31 13.96 2.18
C SER A 170 -8.66 15.26 1.46
N ASN A 171 -7.73 16.20 1.36
CA ASN A 171 -7.96 17.49 0.69
C ASN A 171 -7.35 17.54 -0.72
N LEU A 172 -7.83 18.48 -1.55
CA LEU A 172 -7.41 18.62 -2.96
C LEU A 172 -5.92 18.99 -3.10
N ALA A 173 -5.34 19.74 -2.16
CA ALA A 173 -3.92 20.10 -2.21
C ALA A 173 -3.06 18.84 -2.06
N ARG A 174 -3.38 17.97 -1.10
CA ARG A 174 -2.74 16.67 -0.94
C ARG A 174 -2.92 15.79 -2.17
N PHE A 175 -4.15 15.74 -2.72
CA PHE A 175 -4.42 14.94 -3.92
C PHE A 175 -3.57 15.40 -5.12
N ARG A 176 -3.46 16.72 -5.37
CA ARG A 176 -2.59 17.25 -6.43
C ARG A 176 -1.13 16.85 -6.24
N THR A 177 -0.60 16.98 -5.01
CA THR A 177 0.77 16.53 -4.70
C THR A 177 0.95 15.04 -5.03
N VAL A 178 0.01 14.19 -4.60
CA VAL A 178 0.07 12.74 -4.84
C VAL A 178 0.09 12.40 -6.33
N VAL A 179 -0.80 13.00 -7.12
CA VAL A 179 -0.90 12.76 -8.58
C VAL A 179 0.36 13.20 -9.31
N ASP A 180 1.04 14.22 -8.83
CA ASP A 180 2.27 14.73 -9.44
C ASP A 180 3.54 14.05 -8.91
N THR A 181 3.44 13.19 -7.90
CA THR A 181 4.61 12.56 -7.28
C THR A 181 5.30 11.57 -8.23
N LEU A 182 6.62 11.54 -8.17
CA LEU A 182 7.50 10.61 -8.88
C LEU A 182 7.98 9.51 -7.94
N PRO A 183 8.34 8.31 -8.45
CA PRO A 183 8.98 7.31 -7.61
C PRO A 183 10.37 7.77 -7.15
N LEU A 184 10.76 7.33 -5.96
CA LEU A 184 12.12 7.33 -5.46
C LEU A 184 12.54 5.86 -5.27
N PRO A 185 13.07 5.20 -6.31
CA PRO A 185 13.43 3.80 -6.22
C PRO A 185 14.59 3.58 -5.25
N VAL A 186 14.45 2.55 -4.42
CA VAL A 186 15.45 2.17 -3.42
C VAL A 186 15.80 0.68 -3.52
N ALA A 187 16.99 0.33 -3.10
CA ALA A 187 17.48 -1.04 -2.92
C ALA A 187 18.20 -1.18 -1.58
N ASP A 188 18.62 -2.38 -1.24
CA ASP A 188 19.42 -2.69 -0.04
C ASP A 188 18.79 -2.11 1.25
N LEU A 189 17.46 -2.19 1.36
CA LEU A 189 16.73 -1.67 2.52
C LEU A 189 17.08 -2.48 3.77
N VAL A 190 17.49 -1.78 4.81
CA VAL A 190 17.73 -2.31 6.15
C VAL A 190 16.90 -1.51 7.15
N PRO A 191 16.13 -2.13 8.06
CA PRO A 191 15.86 -3.56 8.09
C PRO A 191 15.02 -4.01 6.88
N ALA A 192 15.26 -5.22 6.38
CA ALA A 192 14.46 -5.79 5.30
C ALA A 192 13.04 -6.12 5.74
N ASP A 193 12.87 -6.49 7.02
CA ASP A 193 11.56 -6.70 7.63
C ASP A 193 11.11 -5.43 8.38
N PRO A 194 9.98 -4.82 8.00
CA PRO A 194 9.47 -3.66 8.71
C PRO A 194 8.86 -3.99 10.09
N PHE A 195 8.64 -5.25 10.42
CA PHE A 195 8.27 -5.71 11.76
C PHE A 195 9.54 -5.85 12.60
N LEU A 196 9.81 -4.84 13.43
CA LEU A 196 11.13 -4.62 14.01
C LEU A 196 11.45 -5.60 15.13
N SER A 197 12.64 -6.22 15.04
CA SER A 197 13.25 -6.98 16.14
C SER A 197 14.13 -6.12 17.05
N ASN A 198 14.61 -4.98 16.55
CA ASN A 198 15.45 -4.02 17.29
C ASN A 198 14.87 -2.61 17.19
N ASN A 199 14.97 -1.83 18.28
CA ASN A 199 14.44 -0.48 18.35
C ASN A 199 15.38 0.43 19.18
N PRO A 200 15.92 1.54 18.63
CA PRO A 200 15.70 2.05 17.27
C PRO A 200 16.34 1.14 16.21
N PRO A 201 15.73 1.05 15.01
CA PRO A 201 16.32 0.27 13.94
C PRO A 201 17.51 0.98 13.29
N ALA A 202 18.46 0.21 12.76
CA ALA A 202 19.42 0.73 11.81
C ALA A 202 18.74 0.84 10.43
N LEU A 203 18.16 2.01 10.13
CA LEU A 203 17.48 2.23 8.84
C LEU A 203 18.46 2.77 7.80
N GLY A 204 18.59 2.04 6.71
CA GLY A 204 19.37 2.50 5.58
C GLY A 204 18.87 1.92 4.26
N PHE A 205 19.15 2.61 3.15
CA PHE A 205 18.77 2.18 1.79
C PHE A 205 19.69 2.82 0.76
N SER A 206 19.79 2.20 -0.42
CA SER A 206 20.52 2.73 -1.56
C SER A 206 19.53 3.33 -2.56
N ILE A 207 19.78 4.55 -3.03
CA ILE A 207 19.01 5.18 -4.13
C ILE A 207 19.39 4.50 -5.44
N VAL A 208 18.41 4.10 -6.23
CA VAL A 208 18.59 3.41 -7.52
C VAL A 208 18.37 4.37 -8.69
N GLY A 209 19.31 4.36 -9.62
CA GLY A 209 19.28 5.19 -10.82
C GLY A 209 19.80 6.62 -10.60
N GLU A 210 19.86 7.39 -11.67
CA GLU A 210 20.33 8.78 -11.64
C GLU A 210 19.19 9.71 -11.17
N MET A 211 19.28 10.15 -9.92
CA MET A 211 18.27 11.04 -9.31
C MET A 211 18.73 12.50 -9.18
N GLY A 212 19.96 12.80 -9.61
CA GLY A 212 20.63 14.08 -9.36
C GLY A 212 21.25 14.16 -7.96
N PRO A 213 21.68 15.35 -7.52
CA PRO A 213 22.27 15.55 -6.19
C PRO A 213 21.31 15.15 -5.07
N LEU A 214 21.83 14.43 -4.08
CA LEU A 214 21.05 13.96 -2.92
C LEU A 214 21.05 14.94 -1.73
N ASP A 215 21.70 16.09 -1.86
CA ASP A 215 21.81 17.11 -0.80
C ASP A 215 20.44 17.61 -0.29
N ASN A 216 19.43 17.56 -1.16
CA ASN A 216 18.05 17.95 -0.83
C ASN A 216 17.15 16.77 -0.45
N LEU A 217 17.72 15.56 -0.30
CA LEU A 217 16.97 14.44 0.25
C LEU A 217 16.63 14.72 1.71
N ALA A 218 15.38 14.51 2.07
CA ALA A 218 14.93 14.66 3.44
C ALA A 218 13.98 13.53 3.83
N CYS A 219 14.21 12.94 4.99
CA CYS A 219 13.32 11.94 5.58
C CYS A 219 12.64 12.51 6.84
N TYR A 220 11.39 12.15 7.01
CA TYR A 220 10.56 12.66 8.09
C TYR A 220 9.82 11.51 8.79
N LEU A 221 9.68 11.62 10.10
CA LEU A 221 8.78 10.83 10.91
C LEU A 221 7.90 11.78 11.74
N ALA A 222 6.59 11.54 11.80
CA ALA A 222 5.64 12.49 12.41
C ALA A 222 6.04 12.95 13.83
N ARG A 223 6.56 12.02 14.65
CA ARG A 223 7.00 12.32 16.04
C ARG A 223 8.26 13.17 16.10
N PHE A 224 9.23 12.92 15.19
CA PHE A 224 10.58 13.51 15.28
C PHE A 224 10.80 14.65 14.28
N GLY A 225 9.85 14.88 13.37
CA GLY A 225 10.05 15.84 12.29
C GLY A 225 11.08 15.34 11.27
N LYS A 226 11.97 16.22 10.83
CA LYS A 226 13.07 15.89 9.92
C LYS A 226 14.13 15.06 10.63
N LEU A 227 14.47 13.91 10.04
CA LEU A 227 15.49 13.00 10.57
C LEU A 227 16.88 13.38 10.06
N ASN A 228 17.91 13.02 10.83
CA ASN A 228 19.30 13.16 10.40
C ASN A 228 19.63 12.05 9.39
N LEU A 229 20.21 12.46 8.27
CA LEU A 229 20.68 11.57 7.21
C LEU A 229 22.18 11.60 7.12
N GLU A 230 22.79 10.44 6.91
CA GLU A 230 24.20 10.27 6.60
C GLU A 230 24.31 9.61 5.24
N GLN A 231 24.96 10.28 4.29
CA GLN A 231 25.21 9.73 2.97
C GLN A 231 26.55 9.02 2.95
N LEU A 232 26.55 7.73 2.66
CA LEU A 232 27.74 6.89 2.52
C LEU A 232 28.00 6.59 1.04
N GLY A 233 28.97 7.29 0.46
CA GLY A 233 29.25 7.19 -0.97
C GLY A 233 28.14 7.81 -1.85
N PRO A 234 27.99 7.35 -3.11
CA PRO A 234 27.15 8.06 -4.09
C PRO A 234 25.65 7.86 -3.90
N SER A 235 25.20 6.76 -3.30
CA SER A 235 23.76 6.39 -3.29
C SER A 235 23.25 5.84 -1.97
N ARG A 236 24.13 5.45 -1.05
CA ARG A 236 23.72 4.86 0.23
C ARG A 236 23.33 5.95 1.24
N ILE A 237 22.14 5.82 1.82
CA ILE A 237 21.59 6.71 2.83
C ILE A 237 21.37 5.92 4.12
N GLU A 238 21.87 6.43 5.22
CA GLU A 238 21.57 5.97 6.57
C GLU A 238 20.69 7.00 7.28
N VAL A 239 19.61 6.55 7.88
CA VAL A 239 18.65 7.39 8.61
C VAL A 239 18.89 7.19 10.10
N ARG A 240 19.17 8.26 10.82
CA ARG A 240 19.44 8.22 12.26
C ARG A 240 18.23 8.66 13.06
N PHE A 241 17.72 7.77 13.89
CA PHE A 241 16.64 8.07 14.83
C PHE A 241 17.24 8.64 16.13
N PRO A 242 16.68 9.73 16.69
CA PRO A 242 17.21 10.34 17.91
C PRO A 242 16.98 9.47 19.16
N GLU A 243 15.95 8.65 19.14
CA GLU A 243 15.56 7.74 20.23
C GLU A 243 14.77 6.54 19.68
N ALA A 244 14.39 5.60 20.54
CA ALA A 244 13.54 4.47 20.18
C ALA A 244 12.17 4.92 19.63
N LEU A 245 11.68 4.19 18.64
CA LEU A 245 10.37 4.43 18.05
C LEU A 245 9.26 4.00 19.02
N PRO A 246 8.11 4.70 19.05
CA PRO A 246 6.98 4.28 19.86
C PRO A 246 6.37 2.96 19.35
N ILE A 247 5.73 2.23 20.26
CA ILE A 247 4.98 1.02 19.92
C ILE A 247 3.93 1.35 18.86
N GLY A 248 3.74 0.44 17.91
CA GLY A 248 2.80 0.55 16.81
C GLY A 248 3.44 1.01 15.50
N ARG A 249 2.68 1.74 14.69
CA ARG A 249 3.03 2.13 13.31
C ARG A 249 3.83 3.41 13.24
N ASN A 250 5.02 3.33 12.71
CA ASN A 250 5.93 4.45 12.52
C ASN A 250 6.19 4.66 11.04
N ARG A 251 5.63 5.74 10.45
CA ARG A 251 5.75 6.02 9.02
C ARG A 251 6.89 6.98 8.76
N VAL A 252 7.94 6.48 8.11
CA VAL A 252 9.03 7.28 7.56
C VAL A 252 8.66 7.67 6.14
N ASN A 253 8.85 8.93 5.79
CA ASN A 253 8.66 9.45 4.44
C ASN A 253 9.91 10.20 4.02
N CYS A 254 10.53 9.75 2.94
CA CYS A 254 11.69 10.38 2.33
C CYS A 254 11.30 11.03 1.02
N THR A 255 11.68 12.28 0.81
CA THR A 255 11.36 13.05 -0.38
C THR A 255 12.62 13.70 -0.95
N LEU A 256 12.68 13.75 -2.28
CA LEU A 256 13.74 14.42 -3.03
C LEU A 256 13.09 15.29 -4.12
N PRO A 257 13.52 16.55 -4.31
CA PRO A 257 13.08 17.34 -5.45
C PRO A 257 13.38 16.63 -6.76
N GLY A 258 12.42 16.65 -7.67
CA GLY A 258 12.51 16.06 -8.99
C GLY A 258 12.28 17.09 -10.10
N PRO A 259 12.32 16.68 -11.36
CA PRO A 259 12.13 17.56 -12.50
C PRO A 259 10.71 18.17 -12.52
N GLY A 260 10.60 19.38 -13.02
CA GLY A 260 9.34 20.10 -13.20
C GLY A 260 8.64 20.47 -11.88
N GLY A 261 9.38 20.64 -10.79
CA GLY A 261 8.82 21.01 -9.48
C GLY A 261 8.07 19.85 -8.78
N ARG A 262 8.23 18.63 -9.29
CA ARG A 262 7.62 17.44 -8.73
C ARG A 262 8.48 16.87 -7.61
N TRP A 263 7.86 16.12 -6.69
CA TRP A 263 8.55 15.42 -5.62
C TRP A 263 8.76 13.96 -5.99
N ARG A 264 9.94 13.41 -5.74
CA ARG A 264 10.17 11.98 -5.63
C ARG A 264 9.85 11.54 -4.21
N TRP A 265 9.25 10.36 -4.06
CA TRP A 265 8.77 9.90 -2.75
C TRP A 265 9.05 8.41 -2.53
N PHE A 266 9.66 8.12 -1.40
CA PHE A 266 9.78 6.79 -0.81
C PHE A 266 9.22 6.82 0.60
N GLY A 267 8.34 5.89 0.94
CA GLY A 267 7.79 5.72 2.27
C GLY A 267 8.00 4.32 2.80
N LEU A 268 8.05 4.20 4.11
CA LEU A 268 8.16 2.94 4.84
C LEU A 268 7.29 3.01 6.09
N GLN A 269 6.64 1.91 6.46
CA GLN A 269 5.91 1.77 7.72
C GLN A 269 6.60 0.75 8.60
N LEU A 270 7.35 1.22 9.59
CA LEU A 270 8.02 0.39 10.59
C LEU A 270 7.04 0.05 11.72
N LEU A 271 7.07 -1.18 12.19
CA LEU A 271 6.19 -1.70 13.24
C LEU A 271 7.01 -2.10 14.47
N VAL A 272 6.69 -1.47 15.61
CA VAL A 272 7.22 -1.82 16.93
C VAL A 272 6.13 -2.51 17.74
N HIS A 273 6.44 -3.65 18.35
CA HIS A 273 5.50 -4.49 19.11
C HIS A 273 5.97 -4.71 20.55
#